data_e9ecba5f64fd95252082de784eedac52
#
_entry.id   e9ecba5f64fd95252082de784eedac52
#
_cell.length_a   1.000
_cell.length_b   1.000
_cell.length_c   1.000
_cell.angle_alpha   90.00
_cell.angle_beta   90.00
_cell.angle_gamma   90.00
#
_symmetry.space_group_name_H-M   'P 1'
#
loop_
_entity.id
_entity.type
_entity.pdbx_description
1 polymer ?
#
loop_
_entity_poly.entity_id
_entity_poly.type
_entity_poly.pdbx_seq_one_letter_code
_entity_poly.pdbx_strand_id
1 'polypeptide(L)'
;MKKWMKTALVLAAAVCLSVAAAFTALAAQTFQITASIGSCLIGSGQNTVDISLSSNGDTTGTDGKIYLFELRPYESEIGSRTDYVSSVGAGETRTVSIPLNKGTAQDRLYSRFVPAVFDGTTFTAVGAAHYITNPEVVASNQDAFKTPLTKKGLNIQLNMLNDAFTLGVKHVAVNIAFSQFLGSGIDYEYDGKTYHFNKSVVENYDKVISTYIGKDISVTAIVLNDWNDAHPELVHAGTAKSSSANYYMFNTKTQEGFETTRAIFAFLADRYSGKNHNSNYAKISNWILGNEINNQIWNYM
;
A
#
# COMPACT_ATOMS: atom_id res chain seq x y z
N MET A 1 -73.65 -18.05 21.84
CA MET A 1 -72.80 -16.84 21.57
C MET A 1 -71.35 -16.97 21.97
N LYS A 2 -70.97 -17.42 23.15
CA LYS A 2 -69.55 -17.47 23.60
C LYS A 2 -68.59 -18.37 22.75
N LYS A 3 -69.09 -19.44 22.14
CA LYS A 3 -68.30 -20.39 21.34
C LYS A 3 -67.94 -19.83 19.97
N TRP A 4 -68.83 -19.09 19.32
CA TRP A 4 -68.62 -18.45 18.02
C TRP A 4 -67.65 -17.25 18.09
N MET A 5 -67.67 -16.48 19.17
CA MET A 5 -66.76 -15.40 19.40
C MET A 5 -65.29 -15.87 19.58
N LYS A 6 -65.11 -17.03 20.26
CA LYS A 6 -63.74 -17.60 20.41
C LYS A 6 -63.19 -18.10 19.09
N THR A 7 -64.01 -18.71 18.24
CA THR A 7 -63.60 -19.19 16.92
C THR A 7 -63.27 -18.03 15.98
N ALA A 8 -64.07 -16.95 15.99
CA ALA A 8 -63.75 -15.73 15.19
C ALA A 8 -62.48 -15.02 15.64
N LEU A 9 -62.19 -14.98 16.95
CA LEU A 9 -61.00 -14.38 17.49
C LEU A 9 -59.75 -15.18 17.12
N VAL A 10 -59.84 -16.51 17.11
CA VAL A 10 -58.69 -17.37 16.69
C VAL A 10 -58.46 -17.27 15.20
N LEU A 11 -59.50 -17.19 14.36
CA LEU A 11 -59.29 -16.96 12.91
C LEU A 11 -58.70 -15.58 12.61
N ALA A 12 -59.14 -14.53 13.29
CA ALA A 12 -58.61 -13.20 13.12
C ALA A 12 -57.10 -13.12 13.55
N ALA A 13 -56.76 -13.77 14.66
CA ALA A 13 -55.36 -13.85 15.11
C ALA A 13 -54.45 -14.66 14.14
N ALA A 14 -54.99 -15.77 13.56
CA ALA A 14 -54.26 -16.56 12.57
C ALA A 14 -54.03 -15.80 11.25
N VAL A 15 -55.01 -15.02 10.80
CA VAL A 15 -54.87 -14.17 9.60
C VAL A 15 -53.89 -13.02 9.85
N CYS A 16 -53.92 -12.36 11.00
CA CYS A 16 -52.95 -11.32 11.35
C CYS A 16 -51.53 -11.87 11.47
N LEU A 17 -51.35 -13.07 12.03
CA LEU A 17 -50.03 -13.72 12.10
C LEU A 17 -49.51 -14.13 10.72
N SER A 18 -50.35 -14.61 9.81
CA SER A 18 -49.96 -14.97 8.45
C SER A 18 -49.64 -13.75 7.59
N VAL A 19 -50.34 -12.64 7.78
CA VAL A 19 -50.02 -11.36 7.09
C VAL A 19 -48.73 -10.76 7.66
N ALA A 20 -48.52 -10.79 8.97
CA ALA A 20 -47.30 -10.35 9.57
C ALA A 20 -46.06 -11.20 9.13
N ALA A 21 -46.26 -12.54 9.02
CA ALA A 21 -45.19 -13.43 8.50
C ALA A 21 -44.93 -13.20 7.00
N ALA A 22 -45.94 -12.84 6.20
CA ALA A 22 -45.75 -12.47 4.79
C ALA A 22 -45.02 -11.13 4.63
N PHE A 23 -45.27 -10.15 5.50
CA PHE A 23 -44.54 -8.87 5.48
C PHE A 23 -43.08 -9.01 5.96
N THR A 24 -42.80 -9.90 6.90
CA THR A 24 -41.41 -10.18 7.32
C THR A 24 -40.65 -11.03 6.31
N ALA A 25 -41.32 -11.87 5.51
CA ALA A 25 -40.68 -12.61 4.43
C ALA A 25 -40.38 -11.75 3.17
N LEU A 26 -41.06 -10.61 3.00
CA LEU A 26 -40.82 -9.71 1.89
C LEU A 26 -39.65 -8.72 2.18
N ALA A 27 -39.14 -8.67 3.41
CA ALA A 27 -38.12 -7.73 3.83
C ALA A 27 -36.67 -8.31 3.80
N ALA A 28 -36.46 -9.50 3.28
CA ALA A 28 -35.15 -10.15 3.27
C ALA A 28 -34.80 -10.83 1.94
N GLN A 29 -35.11 -10.21 0.81
CA GLN A 29 -34.30 -10.44 -0.38
C GLN A 29 -33.10 -9.49 -0.29
N THR A 30 -32.05 -9.91 0.42
CA THR A 30 -30.73 -9.35 0.26
C THR A 30 -30.27 -9.68 -1.16
N PHE A 31 -30.51 -8.78 -2.10
CA PHE A 31 -29.88 -8.84 -3.41
C PHE A 31 -28.36 -8.78 -3.18
N GLN A 32 -27.66 -9.86 -3.46
CA GLN A 32 -26.21 -9.89 -3.47
C GLN A 32 -25.75 -9.08 -4.68
N ILE A 33 -25.53 -7.81 -4.46
CA ILE A 33 -25.00 -6.90 -5.47
C ILE A 33 -23.52 -7.23 -5.62
N THR A 34 -23.08 -7.62 -6.81
CA THR A 34 -21.68 -7.86 -7.11
C THR A 34 -21.24 -7.01 -8.28
N ALA A 35 -20.19 -6.25 -8.07
CA ALA A 35 -19.43 -5.61 -9.14
C ALA A 35 -17.97 -6.04 -9.04
N SER A 36 -17.28 -6.07 -10.15
CA SER A 36 -15.87 -6.47 -10.19
C SER A 36 -15.03 -5.51 -11.03
N ILE A 37 -13.77 -5.38 -10.65
CA ILE A 37 -12.76 -4.72 -11.45
C ILE A 37 -12.04 -5.82 -12.25
N GLY A 38 -12.19 -5.80 -13.57
CA GLY A 38 -11.55 -6.76 -14.48
C GLY A 38 -10.10 -6.38 -14.79
N SER A 39 -9.80 -5.07 -14.88
CA SER A 39 -8.45 -4.55 -15.06
C SER A 39 -8.31 -3.19 -14.38
N CYS A 40 -7.08 -2.90 -13.91
CA CYS A 40 -6.70 -1.62 -13.34
C CYS A 40 -5.27 -1.32 -13.82
N LEU A 41 -5.13 -0.46 -14.82
CA LEU A 41 -3.88 -0.24 -15.54
C LEU A 41 -3.58 1.26 -15.64
N ILE A 42 -2.29 1.60 -15.61
CA ILE A 42 -1.87 2.93 -16.03
C ILE A 42 -2.06 3.03 -17.54
N GLY A 43 -2.78 4.06 -17.98
CA GLY A 43 -3.04 4.32 -19.39
C GLY A 43 -1.77 4.63 -20.17
N SER A 44 -1.83 4.51 -21.49
CA SER A 44 -0.68 4.68 -22.39
C SER A 44 -0.01 6.05 -22.30
N GLY A 45 -0.77 7.10 -21.87
CA GLY A 45 -0.24 8.44 -21.61
C GLY A 45 0.48 8.59 -20.26
N GLN A 46 0.55 7.55 -19.44
CA GLN A 46 1.19 7.50 -18.12
C GLN A 46 0.67 8.52 -17.09
N ASN A 47 -0.48 9.12 -17.33
CA ASN A 47 -1.09 10.15 -16.47
C ASN A 47 -2.49 9.79 -15.96
N THR A 48 -3.03 8.64 -16.40
CA THR A 48 -4.33 8.12 -15.97
C THR A 48 -4.21 6.71 -15.41
N VAL A 49 -5.21 6.32 -14.62
CA VAL A 49 -5.50 4.93 -14.26
C VAL A 49 -6.80 4.55 -14.96
N ASP A 50 -6.73 3.55 -15.82
CA ASP A 50 -7.86 3.04 -16.59
C ASP A 50 -8.38 1.76 -15.90
N ILE A 51 -9.63 1.81 -15.44
CA ILE A 51 -10.25 0.78 -14.61
C ILE A 51 -11.45 0.21 -15.33
N SER A 52 -11.43 -1.07 -15.66
CA SER A 52 -12.55 -1.79 -16.24
C SER A 52 -13.47 -2.30 -15.14
N LEU A 53 -14.67 -1.76 -15.08
CA LEU A 53 -15.73 -2.14 -14.15
C LEU A 53 -16.77 -2.98 -14.87
N SER A 54 -17.17 -4.10 -14.26
CA SER A 54 -18.32 -4.89 -14.68
C SER A 54 -19.27 -5.11 -13.50
N SER A 55 -20.57 -5.13 -13.77
CA SER A 55 -21.60 -5.46 -12.79
C SER A 55 -22.65 -6.35 -13.40
N ASN A 56 -23.28 -7.21 -12.60
CA ASN A 56 -24.48 -7.89 -13.02
C ASN A 56 -25.66 -6.87 -13.08
N GLY A 57 -26.67 -7.10 -13.91
CA GLY A 57 -27.76 -6.15 -14.17
C GLY A 57 -28.59 -5.75 -12.94
N ASP A 58 -28.50 -6.51 -11.85
CA ASP A 58 -29.20 -6.27 -10.59
C ASP A 58 -28.37 -5.49 -9.57
N THR A 59 -27.23 -4.96 -9.98
CA THR A 59 -26.22 -4.33 -9.11
C THR A 59 -26.46 -2.86 -8.91
N THR A 60 -27.69 -2.43 -8.88
CA THR A 60 -27.95 -1.02 -8.68
C THR A 60 -28.24 -0.76 -7.21
N GLY A 61 -27.51 0.19 -6.65
CA GLY A 61 -28.00 0.87 -5.47
C GLY A 61 -29.34 1.54 -5.78
N THR A 62 -29.81 2.39 -4.91
CA THR A 62 -31.10 3.10 -5.07
C THR A 62 -31.15 4.01 -6.29
N ASP A 63 -30.00 4.37 -6.90
CA ASP A 63 -29.84 5.33 -7.98
C ASP A 63 -29.32 4.74 -9.31
N GLY A 64 -29.18 3.43 -9.41
CA GLY A 64 -28.75 2.74 -10.63
C GLY A 64 -27.29 2.92 -11.00
N LYS A 65 -26.41 3.25 -10.04
CA LYS A 65 -24.99 3.53 -10.28
C LYS A 65 -24.08 2.59 -9.50
N ILE A 66 -22.90 2.39 -10.06
CA ILE A 66 -21.73 1.85 -9.37
C ILE A 66 -20.76 3.00 -9.15
N TYR A 67 -20.31 3.15 -7.94
CA TYR A 67 -19.33 4.14 -7.50
C TYR A 67 -17.97 3.49 -7.35
N LEU A 68 -16.92 4.20 -7.74
CA LEU A 68 -15.55 3.76 -7.58
C LEU A 68 -14.90 4.57 -6.46
N PHE A 69 -14.51 3.90 -5.40
CA PHE A 69 -13.74 4.49 -4.31
C PHE A 69 -12.28 4.17 -4.43
N GLU A 70 -11.44 5.14 -4.07
CA GLU A 70 -10.02 4.93 -3.85
C GLU A 70 -9.78 4.58 -2.39
N LEU A 71 -9.01 3.54 -2.13
CA LEU A 71 -8.47 3.20 -0.81
C LEU A 71 -6.96 3.45 -0.83
N ARG A 72 -6.51 4.36 0.01
CA ARG A 72 -5.08 4.57 0.25
C ARG A 72 -4.46 3.31 0.88
N PRO A 73 -3.14 3.09 0.75
CA PRO A 73 -2.51 1.87 1.31
C PRO A 73 -2.75 1.65 2.81
N TYR A 74 -2.95 2.71 3.58
CA TYR A 74 -3.26 2.67 5.02
C TYR A 74 -4.76 2.49 5.34
N GLU A 75 -5.65 2.53 4.35
CA GLU A 75 -7.10 2.35 4.51
C GLU A 75 -7.50 0.91 4.22
N SER A 76 -8.34 0.29 5.05
CA SER A 76 -8.82 -1.08 4.86
C SER A 76 -10.17 -1.15 4.16
N GLU A 77 -11.00 -0.13 4.30
CA GLU A 77 -12.39 -0.10 3.85
C GLU A 77 -12.86 1.33 3.54
N ILE A 78 -14.01 1.47 2.90
CA ILE A 78 -14.62 2.76 2.57
C ILE A 78 -15.06 3.50 3.85
N GLY A 79 -15.56 2.77 4.85
CA GLY A 79 -16.16 3.35 6.06
C GLY A 79 -17.35 4.25 5.73
N SER A 80 -17.42 5.41 6.39
CA SER A 80 -18.48 6.41 6.18
C SER A 80 -18.13 7.48 5.13
N ARG A 81 -17.16 7.23 4.26
CA ARG A 81 -16.70 8.17 3.22
C ARG A 81 -17.75 8.38 2.14
N THR A 82 -17.75 9.58 1.56
CA THR A 82 -18.63 9.98 0.45
C THR A 82 -17.84 10.50 -0.77
N ASP A 83 -16.51 10.53 -0.68
CA ASP A 83 -15.59 11.05 -1.68
C ASP A 83 -15.18 9.94 -2.69
N TYR A 84 -16.11 9.53 -3.53
CA TYR A 84 -15.80 8.59 -4.61
C TYR A 84 -15.02 9.28 -5.74
N VAL A 85 -14.19 8.53 -6.46
CA VAL A 85 -13.34 9.06 -7.55
C VAL A 85 -14.05 9.06 -8.91
N SER A 86 -15.06 8.20 -9.09
CA SER A 86 -15.89 8.16 -10.29
C SER A 86 -17.17 7.38 -10.06
N SER A 87 -18.16 7.51 -10.98
CA SER A 87 -19.35 6.67 -11.00
C SER A 87 -19.77 6.33 -12.42
N VAL A 88 -20.39 5.16 -12.62
CA VAL A 88 -20.93 4.68 -13.90
C VAL A 88 -22.31 4.10 -13.69
N GLY A 89 -23.14 4.08 -14.74
CA GLY A 89 -24.39 3.32 -14.74
C GLY A 89 -24.09 1.83 -14.63
N ALA A 90 -24.92 1.08 -13.90
CA ALA A 90 -24.83 -0.35 -13.80
C ALA A 90 -25.23 -1.07 -15.10
N GLY A 91 -24.84 -2.34 -15.28
CA GLY A 91 -25.35 -3.26 -16.30
C GLY A 91 -24.36 -3.67 -17.38
N GLU A 92 -23.32 -2.91 -17.68
CA GLU A 92 -22.35 -3.27 -18.70
C GLU A 92 -20.92 -3.06 -18.22
N THR A 93 -19.97 -3.74 -18.88
CA THR A 93 -18.55 -3.44 -18.66
C THR A 93 -18.22 -2.03 -19.15
N ARG A 94 -17.70 -1.21 -18.26
CA ARG A 94 -17.33 0.18 -18.53
C ARG A 94 -15.88 0.41 -18.12
N THR A 95 -15.15 1.16 -18.93
CA THR A 95 -13.81 1.65 -18.53
C THR A 95 -13.93 3.08 -18.02
N VAL A 96 -13.36 3.29 -16.84
CA VAL A 96 -13.26 4.59 -16.16
C VAL A 96 -11.81 5.01 -16.18
N SER A 97 -11.52 6.20 -16.67
CA SER A 97 -10.18 6.80 -16.62
C SER A 97 -10.16 7.88 -15.56
N ILE A 98 -9.27 7.77 -14.57
CA ILE A 98 -9.07 8.78 -13.52
C ILE A 98 -7.62 9.26 -13.54
N PRO A 99 -7.32 10.49 -13.08
CA PRO A 99 -5.94 10.98 -13.02
C PRO A 99 -5.06 10.12 -12.09
N LEU A 100 -3.85 9.78 -12.53
CA LEU A 100 -2.86 9.08 -11.72
C LEU A 100 -2.28 9.99 -10.62
N ASN A 101 -2.11 11.27 -10.90
CA ASN A 101 -1.56 12.31 -10.02
C ASN A 101 -0.14 11.96 -9.49
N LYS A 102 0.66 11.26 -10.27
CA LYS A 102 2.02 10.82 -9.88
C LYS A 102 2.86 11.99 -9.37
N GLY A 103 3.54 11.78 -8.24
CA GLY A 103 4.44 12.76 -7.62
C GLY A 103 3.74 13.90 -6.89
N THR A 104 2.45 13.74 -6.56
CA THR A 104 1.68 14.69 -5.74
C THR A 104 1.16 14.03 -4.47
N ALA A 105 0.62 14.83 -3.55
CA ALA A 105 -0.04 14.29 -2.34
C ALA A 105 -1.24 13.37 -2.67
N GLN A 106 -1.80 13.48 -3.89
CA GLN A 106 -2.90 12.66 -4.39
C GLN A 106 -2.42 11.55 -5.33
N ASP A 107 -1.14 11.18 -5.28
CA ASP A 107 -0.58 10.10 -6.10
C ASP A 107 -1.31 8.78 -5.84
N ARG A 108 -1.83 8.17 -6.91
CA ARG A 108 -2.63 6.94 -6.89
C ARG A 108 -1.87 5.67 -7.22
N LEU A 109 -0.56 5.76 -7.45
CA LEU A 109 0.25 4.64 -7.97
C LEU A 109 0.11 3.36 -7.12
N TYR A 110 -0.02 3.51 -5.81
CA TYR A 110 -0.14 2.41 -4.85
C TYR A 110 -1.51 2.30 -4.20
N SER A 111 -2.50 3.06 -4.68
CA SER A 111 -3.87 2.97 -4.21
C SER A 111 -4.56 1.69 -4.69
N ARG A 112 -5.59 1.28 -3.95
CA ARG A 112 -6.55 0.26 -4.38
C ARG A 112 -7.84 0.93 -4.76
N PHE A 113 -8.57 0.33 -5.67
CA PHE A 113 -9.89 0.79 -6.08
C PHE A 113 -10.92 -0.26 -5.74
N VAL A 114 -12.07 0.16 -5.24
CA VAL A 114 -13.15 -0.74 -4.83
C VAL A 114 -14.49 -0.23 -5.37
N PRO A 115 -15.30 -1.11 -5.99
CA PRO A 115 -16.64 -0.75 -6.43
C PRO A 115 -17.60 -0.73 -5.24
N ALA A 116 -18.50 0.25 -5.23
CA ALA A 116 -19.51 0.43 -4.20
C ALA A 116 -20.85 0.82 -4.80
N VAL A 117 -21.92 0.66 -4.03
CA VAL A 117 -23.28 1.15 -4.32
C VAL A 117 -23.75 2.08 -3.23
N PHE A 118 -24.70 2.95 -3.56
CA PHE A 118 -25.34 3.85 -2.64
C PHE A 118 -26.76 3.34 -2.30
N ASP A 119 -27.06 3.15 -1.03
CA ASP A 119 -28.39 2.65 -0.58
C ASP A 119 -29.41 3.76 -0.30
N GLY A 120 -29.05 5.01 -0.56
CA GLY A 120 -29.81 6.21 -0.23
C GLY A 120 -29.31 6.93 1.03
N THR A 121 -28.39 6.30 1.79
CA THR A 121 -27.83 6.84 3.04
C THR A 121 -26.31 6.66 3.08
N THR A 122 -25.81 5.47 2.76
CA THR A 122 -24.39 5.10 2.86
C THR A 122 -23.88 4.41 1.60
N PHE A 123 -22.58 4.41 1.43
CA PHE A 123 -21.90 3.64 0.38
C PHE A 123 -21.42 2.31 0.95
N THR A 124 -21.73 1.22 0.26
CA THR A 124 -21.32 -0.13 0.63
C THR A 124 -20.50 -0.76 -0.48
N ALA A 125 -19.31 -1.26 -0.14
CA ALA A 125 -18.46 -1.99 -1.08
C ALA A 125 -19.15 -3.27 -1.56
N VAL A 126 -19.13 -3.51 -2.87
CA VAL A 126 -19.83 -4.65 -3.50
C VAL A 126 -18.89 -5.52 -4.33
N GLY A 127 -17.60 -5.31 -4.22
CA GLY A 127 -16.56 -6.11 -4.87
C GLY A 127 -15.23 -6.00 -4.15
N ALA A 128 -14.27 -6.82 -4.59
CA ALA A 128 -12.91 -6.79 -4.07
C ALA A 128 -12.17 -5.52 -4.50
N ALA A 129 -11.32 -5.01 -3.61
CA ALA A 129 -10.41 -3.93 -3.95
C ALA A 129 -9.28 -4.44 -4.87
N HIS A 130 -8.87 -3.61 -5.84
CA HIS A 130 -7.90 -3.97 -6.87
C HIS A 130 -6.78 -2.93 -6.97
N TYR A 131 -5.54 -3.40 -7.03
CA TYR A 131 -4.37 -2.54 -7.27
C TYR A 131 -4.17 -2.26 -8.76
N ILE A 132 -3.38 -1.22 -9.07
CA ILE A 132 -2.76 -1.04 -10.39
C ILE A 132 -1.80 -2.21 -10.63
N THR A 133 -1.91 -2.86 -11.81
CA THR A 133 -1.15 -4.08 -12.10
C THR A 133 0.04 -3.88 -13.04
N ASN A 134 0.29 -2.65 -13.51
CA ASN A 134 1.43 -2.28 -14.36
C ASN A 134 2.16 -1.02 -13.84
N PRO A 135 2.50 -0.92 -12.53
CA PRO A 135 3.12 0.29 -11.97
C PRO A 135 4.50 0.59 -12.56
N GLU A 136 5.18 -0.41 -13.11
CA GLU A 136 6.51 -0.31 -13.72
C GLU A 136 6.56 0.61 -14.94
N VAL A 137 5.44 0.82 -15.65
CA VAL A 137 5.41 1.67 -16.85
C VAL A 137 5.73 3.14 -16.56
N VAL A 138 5.60 3.57 -15.30
CA VAL A 138 5.97 4.92 -14.85
C VAL A 138 7.26 4.95 -14.04
N ALA A 139 7.99 3.85 -13.98
CA ALA A 139 9.27 3.81 -13.29
C ALA A 139 10.28 4.74 -13.98
N SER A 140 10.98 5.54 -13.19
CA SER A 140 12.00 6.46 -13.69
C SER A 140 13.32 5.76 -14.05
N ASN A 141 13.55 4.55 -13.52
CA ASN A 141 14.72 3.72 -13.82
C ASN A 141 14.25 2.41 -14.47
N GLN A 142 14.69 2.18 -15.70
CA GLN A 142 14.38 1.01 -16.52
C GLN A 142 15.60 0.10 -16.69
N ASP A 143 16.69 0.34 -15.95
CA ASP A 143 17.92 -0.46 -16.08
C ASP A 143 17.67 -1.91 -15.70
N ALA A 144 18.14 -2.82 -16.54
CA ALA A 144 18.13 -4.24 -16.23
C ALA A 144 19.03 -4.55 -15.03
N PHE A 145 18.62 -5.51 -14.20
CA PHE A 145 19.47 -6.03 -13.14
C PHE A 145 20.69 -6.73 -13.74
N LYS A 146 21.88 -6.30 -13.29
CA LYS A 146 23.13 -6.97 -13.67
C LYS A 146 23.36 -8.19 -12.79
N THR A 147 23.22 -9.39 -13.36
CA THR A 147 23.49 -10.63 -12.63
C THR A 147 24.98 -10.75 -12.31
N PRO A 148 25.37 -10.95 -11.04
CA PRO A 148 26.77 -11.16 -10.65
C PRO A 148 27.35 -12.45 -11.27
N LEU A 149 28.63 -12.40 -11.63
CA LEU A 149 29.34 -13.54 -12.23
C LEU A 149 29.49 -14.76 -11.29
N THR A 150 29.37 -14.57 -10.00
CA THR A 150 29.46 -15.59 -8.97
C THR A 150 28.52 -15.30 -7.81
N LYS A 151 28.08 -16.33 -7.11
CA LYS A 151 27.26 -16.23 -5.89
C LYS A 151 28.08 -15.94 -4.63
N LYS A 152 29.40 -15.74 -4.72
CA LYS A 152 30.20 -15.34 -3.58
C LYS A 152 29.74 -13.98 -3.06
N GLY A 153 29.25 -13.95 -1.84
CA GLY A 153 28.77 -12.74 -1.19
C GLY A 153 29.04 -12.74 0.30
N LEU A 154 29.10 -11.56 0.88
CA LEU A 154 29.29 -11.35 2.32
C LEU A 154 28.39 -10.20 2.80
N ASN A 155 27.91 -10.34 4.02
CA ASN A 155 27.45 -9.19 4.81
C ASN A 155 28.73 -8.59 5.43
N ILE A 156 29.16 -7.42 4.92
CA ILE A 156 30.49 -6.88 5.19
C ILE A 156 30.42 -5.85 6.30
N GLN A 157 31.33 -5.99 7.27
CA GLN A 157 31.65 -4.92 8.18
C GLN A 157 32.71 -4.00 7.57
N LEU A 158 32.58 -2.68 7.77
CA LEU A 158 33.44 -1.69 7.11
C LEU A 158 34.95 -1.87 7.36
N ASN A 159 35.33 -2.39 8.54
CA ASN A 159 36.72 -2.67 8.90
C ASN A 159 37.29 -3.91 8.19
N MET A 160 36.45 -4.71 7.49
CA MET A 160 36.83 -5.93 6.77
C MET A 160 36.67 -5.82 5.24
N LEU A 161 36.55 -4.62 4.72
CA LEU A 161 36.38 -4.37 3.28
C LEU A 161 37.51 -4.96 2.44
N ASN A 162 38.75 -4.79 2.87
CA ASN A 162 39.94 -5.28 2.13
C ASN A 162 39.95 -6.80 2.04
N ASP A 163 39.50 -7.50 3.09
CA ASP A 163 39.40 -8.97 3.09
C ASP A 163 38.34 -9.44 2.09
N ALA A 164 37.20 -8.76 2.04
CA ALA A 164 36.16 -9.04 1.08
C ALA A 164 36.63 -8.85 -0.37
N PHE A 165 37.35 -7.78 -0.65
CA PHE A 165 37.93 -7.53 -1.99
C PHE A 165 38.98 -8.59 -2.35
N THR A 166 39.84 -8.96 -1.41
CA THR A 166 40.86 -10.00 -1.59
C THR A 166 40.20 -11.37 -1.87
N LEU A 167 39.08 -11.68 -1.21
CA LEU A 167 38.31 -12.89 -1.45
C LEU A 167 37.58 -12.87 -2.80
N GLY A 168 37.56 -11.74 -3.50
CA GLY A 168 36.92 -11.60 -4.80
C GLY A 168 35.40 -11.73 -4.75
N VAL A 169 34.76 -11.21 -3.69
CA VAL A 169 33.30 -11.22 -3.59
C VAL A 169 32.68 -10.40 -4.71
N LYS A 170 31.53 -10.84 -5.20
CA LYS A 170 30.76 -10.16 -6.24
C LYS A 170 29.38 -9.73 -5.76
N HIS A 171 29.07 -10.01 -4.52
CA HIS A 171 27.83 -9.61 -3.87
C HIS A 171 28.09 -9.20 -2.43
N VAL A 172 27.53 -8.07 -2.01
CA VAL A 172 27.62 -7.58 -0.64
C VAL A 172 26.24 -7.21 -0.13
N ALA A 173 26.01 -7.43 1.16
CA ALA A 173 24.86 -6.90 1.84
C ALA A 173 25.27 -5.83 2.84
N VAL A 174 24.48 -4.77 2.95
CA VAL A 174 24.62 -3.68 3.93
C VAL A 174 23.29 -3.47 4.64
N ASN A 175 23.34 -3.31 5.96
CA ASN A 175 22.15 -2.98 6.73
C ASN A 175 21.92 -1.48 6.71
N ILE A 176 20.65 -1.07 6.54
CA ILE A 176 20.21 0.32 6.60
C ILE A 176 19.31 0.48 7.82
N ALA A 177 19.74 1.27 8.79
CA ALA A 177 18.95 1.66 9.96
C ALA A 177 17.95 2.76 9.55
N PHE A 178 16.74 2.35 9.21
CA PHE A 178 15.76 3.15 8.49
C PHE A 178 15.32 4.41 9.24
N SER A 179 14.98 4.27 10.52
CA SER A 179 14.45 5.37 11.31
C SER A 179 15.47 6.47 11.61
N GLN A 180 16.78 6.15 11.49
CA GLN A 180 17.86 7.08 11.75
C GLN A 180 18.03 8.13 10.64
N PHE A 181 17.44 7.89 9.48
CA PHE A 181 17.53 8.82 8.36
C PHE A 181 16.76 10.13 8.59
N LEU A 182 15.71 10.13 9.44
CA LEU A 182 15.01 11.36 9.77
C LEU A 182 15.83 12.21 10.76
N GLY A 183 15.79 13.53 10.58
CA GLY A 183 16.54 14.44 11.43
C GLY A 183 16.64 15.85 10.83
N SER A 184 17.86 16.35 10.63
CA SER A 184 18.07 17.69 10.09
C SER A 184 19.29 17.79 9.19
N GLY A 185 19.33 18.83 8.38
CA GLY A 185 20.48 19.20 7.54
C GLY A 185 20.38 18.83 6.08
N ILE A 186 19.38 18.02 5.66
CA ILE A 186 19.02 17.81 4.25
C ILE A 186 17.50 17.91 4.14
N ASP A 187 17.02 18.78 3.26
CA ASP A 187 15.61 18.90 2.92
C ASP A 187 15.31 18.08 1.66
N TYR A 188 14.19 17.39 1.65
CA TYR A 188 13.76 16.56 0.54
C TYR A 188 12.26 16.75 0.30
N GLU A 189 11.93 17.20 -0.92
CA GLU A 189 10.55 17.37 -1.34
C GLU A 189 9.99 16.06 -1.90
N TYR A 190 8.89 15.58 -1.32
CA TYR A 190 8.22 14.38 -1.78
C TYR A 190 6.70 14.51 -1.59
N ASP A 191 5.93 14.24 -2.65
CA ASP A 191 4.46 14.29 -2.67
C ASP A 191 3.87 15.59 -2.09
N GLY A 192 4.54 16.74 -2.36
CA GLY A 192 4.10 18.06 -1.91
C GLY A 192 4.38 18.39 -0.44
N LYS A 193 5.24 17.61 0.22
CA LYS A 193 5.71 17.83 1.59
C LYS A 193 7.22 17.87 1.64
N THR A 194 7.77 18.70 2.55
CA THR A 194 9.20 18.72 2.87
C THR A 194 9.48 17.76 4.02
N TYR A 195 10.42 16.84 3.80
CA TYR A 195 10.95 15.93 4.81
C TYR A 195 12.38 16.30 5.14
N HIS A 196 12.76 16.17 6.41
CA HIS A 196 14.08 16.55 6.89
C HIS A 196 14.91 15.30 7.20
N PHE A 197 16.08 15.19 6.58
CA PHE A 197 16.97 14.04 6.73
C PHE A 197 18.21 14.39 7.55
N ASN A 198 18.67 13.42 8.34
CA ASN A 198 19.85 13.52 9.17
C ASN A 198 21.12 13.48 8.30
N LYS A 199 21.72 14.64 8.09
CA LYS A 199 22.89 14.80 7.23
C LYS A 199 24.04 13.88 7.63
N SER A 200 24.34 13.72 8.91
CA SER A 200 25.47 12.91 9.37
C SER A 200 25.25 11.42 9.10
N VAL A 201 24.01 10.93 9.27
CA VAL A 201 23.64 9.54 8.93
C VAL A 201 23.75 9.32 7.44
N VAL A 202 23.21 10.23 6.63
CA VAL A 202 23.29 10.14 5.16
C VAL A 202 24.74 10.11 4.70
N GLU A 203 25.59 11.02 5.17
CA GLU A 203 27.01 11.09 4.80
C GLU A 203 27.79 9.82 5.20
N ASN A 204 27.41 9.18 6.32
CA ASN A 204 28.02 7.90 6.70
C ASN A 204 27.64 6.77 5.73
N TYR A 205 26.37 6.67 5.32
CA TYR A 205 25.96 5.69 4.30
C TYR A 205 26.58 6.02 2.93
N ASP A 206 26.72 7.29 2.55
CA ASP A 206 27.41 7.70 1.34
C ASP A 206 28.84 7.14 1.30
N LYS A 207 29.59 7.25 2.40
CA LYS A 207 30.94 6.68 2.51
C LYS A 207 30.93 5.17 2.33
N VAL A 208 29.99 4.46 2.98
CA VAL A 208 29.87 3.00 2.86
C VAL A 208 29.60 2.60 1.42
N ILE A 209 28.58 3.18 0.80
CA ILE A 209 28.14 2.80 -0.53
C ILE A 209 29.19 3.19 -1.59
N SER A 210 29.87 4.33 -1.42
CA SER A 210 30.93 4.77 -2.35
C SER A 210 32.11 3.81 -2.41
N THR A 211 32.37 3.01 -1.37
CA THR A 211 33.48 2.03 -1.38
C THR A 211 33.33 0.94 -2.44
N TYR A 212 32.12 0.73 -2.95
CA TYR A 212 31.81 -0.28 -3.97
C TYR A 212 31.86 0.26 -5.41
N ILE A 213 32.12 1.58 -5.60
CA ILE A 213 32.23 2.18 -6.94
C ILE A 213 33.32 1.48 -7.72
N GLY A 214 33.02 1.07 -8.96
CA GLY A 214 33.99 0.45 -9.88
C GLY A 214 34.49 -0.94 -9.49
N LYS A 215 33.91 -1.57 -8.42
CA LYS A 215 34.36 -2.89 -7.94
C LYS A 215 33.67 -4.08 -8.61
N ASP A 216 32.73 -3.85 -9.52
CA ASP A 216 31.92 -4.90 -10.14
C ASP A 216 31.23 -5.81 -9.09
N ILE A 217 30.68 -5.18 -8.07
CA ILE A 217 29.99 -5.82 -6.94
C ILE A 217 28.52 -5.41 -6.98
N SER A 218 27.62 -6.38 -6.85
CA SER A 218 26.21 -6.14 -6.62
C SER A 218 25.96 -5.84 -5.15
N VAL A 219 25.36 -4.68 -4.86
CA VAL A 219 25.03 -4.25 -3.49
C VAL A 219 23.57 -4.55 -3.18
N THR A 220 23.32 -5.23 -2.08
CA THR A 220 21.99 -5.47 -1.50
C THR A 220 21.86 -4.65 -0.22
N ALA A 221 20.84 -3.82 -0.12
CA ALA A 221 20.46 -3.15 1.11
C ALA A 221 19.42 -3.97 1.87
N ILE A 222 19.65 -4.24 3.15
CA ILE A 222 18.66 -4.80 4.07
C ILE A 222 18.17 -3.63 4.93
N VAL A 223 16.93 -3.21 4.71
CA VAL A 223 16.34 -2.06 5.38
C VAL A 223 15.64 -2.54 6.64
N LEU A 224 16.13 -2.08 7.79
CA LEU A 224 15.66 -2.48 9.10
C LEU A 224 15.08 -1.27 9.82
N ASN A 225 13.85 -1.40 10.33
CA ASN A 225 13.16 -0.32 11.03
C ASN A 225 13.44 -0.41 12.53
N ASP A 226 14.46 0.29 12.99
CA ASP A 226 14.80 0.41 14.40
C ASP A 226 13.86 1.40 15.13
N TRP A 227 13.83 1.33 16.45
CA TRP A 227 13.06 2.29 17.25
C TRP A 227 13.77 3.64 17.30
N ASN A 228 13.00 4.70 17.02
CA ASN A 228 13.46 6.08 17.18
C ASN A 228 12.44 6.83 18.04
N ASP A 229 12.85 7.29 19.23
CA ASP A 229 11.97 8.00 20.15
C ASP A 229 11.45 9.34 19.58
N ALA A 230 12.17 9.93 18.61
CA ALA A 230 11.73 11.14 17.92
C ALA A 230 10.72 10.87 16.78
N HIS A 231 10.64 9.62 16.30
CA HIS A 231 9.83 9.23 15.15
C HIS A 231 9.06 7.92 15.40
N PRO A 232 8.23 7.86 16.46
CA PRO A 232 7.45 6.66 16.77
C PRO A 232 6.40 6.32 15.70
N GLU A 233 6.03 7.28 14.83
CA GLU A 233 5.11 7.10 13.73
C GLU A 233 5.62 6.12 12.68
N LEU A 234 6.93 5.83 12.63
CA LEU A 234 7.52 4.85 11.69
C LEU A 234 7.24 3.40 12.08
N VAL A 235 6.89 3.16 13.34
CA VAL A 235 6.61 1.82 13.87
C VAL A 235 5.11 1.54 13.78
N HIS A 236 4.77 0.28 13.49
CA HIS A 236 3.37 -0.18 13.36
C HIS A 236 2.50 0.35 14.50
N ALA A 237 1.35 0.92 14.14
CA ALA A 237 0.45 1.60 15.09
C ALA A 237 0.00 0.68 16.23
N GLY A 238 0.14 1.16 17.46
CA GLY A 238 -0.18 0.41 18.68
C GLY A 238 0.99 -0.39 19.26
N THR A 239 2.15 -0.44 18.58
CA THR A 239 3.35 -1.11 19.08
C THR A 239 4.09 -0.20 20.06
N ALA A 240 4.50 -0.75 21.21
CA ALA A 240 5.33 -0.08 22.20
C ALA A 240 6.79 -0.49 22.07
N LYS A 241 7.71 0.38 22.52
CA LYS A 241 9.13 0.06 22.61
C LYS A 241 9.35 -1.18 23.50
N SER A 242 10.14 -2.14 23.03
CA SER A 242 10.44 -3.37 23.75
C SER A 242 11.95 -3.63 23.79
N SER A 243 12.44 -4.03 24.95
CA SER A 243 13.85 -4.44 25.11
C SER A 243 14.19 -5.78 24.47
N SER A 244 13.19 -6.57 24.08
CA SER A 244 13.35 -7.85 23.39
C SER A 244 13.30 -7.74 21.88
N ALA A 245 12.98 -6.55 21.34
CA ALA A 245 12.93 -6.31 19.91
C ALA A 245 14.18 -5.56 19.44
N ASN A 246 14.81 -6.05 18.38
CA ASN A 246 15.88 -5.34 17.70
C ASN A 246 15.30 -4.35 16.67
N TYR A 247 14.26 -4.78 15.96
CA TYR A 247 13.62 -4.02 14.89
C TYR A 247 12.10 -4.17 14.94
N TYR A 248 11.40 -3.29 14.27
CA TYR A 248 9.95 -3.14 14.33
C TYR A 248 9.33 -3.17 12.95
N MET A 249 8.07 -3.61 12.87
CA MET A 249 7.30 -3.57 11.64
C MET A 249 7.07 -2.11 11.21
N PHE A 250 7.21 -1.84 9.91
CA PHE A 250 6.90 -0.54 9.33
C PHE A 250 5.42 -0.18 9.53
N ASN A 251 5.17 1.10 9.77
CA ASN A 251 3.79 1.58 9.91
C ASN A 251 3.15 1.80 8.53
N THR A 252 2.30 0.87 8.15
CA THR A 252 1.46 0.95 6.95
C THR A 252 -0.02 1.19 7.29
N LYS A 253 -0.35 1.44 8.58
CA LYS A 253 -1.74 1.59 9.06
C LYS A 253 -2.19 3.03 9.24
N THR A 254 -1.29 3.95 9.49
CA THR A 254 -1.63 5.36 9.62
C THR A 254 -1.15 6.14 8.40
N GLN A 255 -1.86 7.20 8.05
CA GLN A 255 -1.47 8.07 6.95
C GLN A 255 -0.07 8.63 7.15
N GLU A 256 0.19 9.21 8.34
CA GLU A 256 1.48 9.82 8.67
C GLU A 256 2.64 8.81 8.56
N GLY A 257 2.49 7.64 9.21
CA GLY A 257 3.54 6.61 9.18
C GLY A 257 3.80 6.08 7.77
N PHE A 258 2.74 5.85 6.99
CA PHE A 258 2.86 5.38 5.61
C PHE A 258 3.54 6.43 4.71
N GLU A 259 3.10 7.70 4.76
CA GLU A 259 3.66 8.78 3.93
C GLU A 259 5.12 9.07 4.29
N THR A 260 5.45 9.09 5.58
CA THR A 260 6.84 9.27 6.05
C THR A 260 7.72 8.10 5.64
N THR A 261 7.24 6.87 5.78
CA THR A 261 7.95 5.66 5.32
C THR A 261 8.21 5.72 3.80
N ARG A 262 7.22 6.10 2.99
CA ARG A 262 7.40 6.28 1.54
C ARG A 262 8.43 7.34 1.21
N ALA A 263 8.42 8.48 1.90
CA ALA A 263 9.37 9.56 1.66
C ALA A 263 10.82 9.12 1.93
N ILE A 264 11.06 8.34 3.00
CA ILE A 264 12.39 7.81 3.29
C ILE A 264 12.83 6.83 2.18
N PHE A 265 11.95 5.91 1.76
CA PHE A 265 12.27 5.00 0.66
C PHE A 265 12.52 5.74 -0.66
N ALA A 266 11.74 6.79 -0.97
CA ALA A 266 11.95 7.62 -2.15
C ALA A 266 13.32 8.32 -2.11
N PHE A 267 13.69 8.91 -0.97
CA PHE A 267 14.99 9.52 -0.77
C PHE A 267 16.13 8.53 -0.98
N LEU A 268 16.05 7.35 -0.37
CA LEU A 268 17.07 6.30 -0.51
C LEU A 268 17.18 5.81 -1.95
N ALA A 269 16.05 5.63 -2.64
CA ALA A 269 16.02 5.21 -4.03
C ALA A 269 16.60 6.29 -4.96
N ASP A 270 16.23 7.55 -4.80
CA ASP A 270 16.78 8.66 -5.59
C ASP A 270 18.28 8.77 -5.43
N ARG A 271 18.79 8.47 -4.24
CA ARG A 271 20.21 8.59 -3.93
C ARG A 271 21.04 7.40 -4.42
N TYR A 272 20.55 6.17 -4.25
CA TYR A 272 21.37 4.96 -4.40
C TYR A 272 20.91 3.98 -5.49
N SER A 273 19.80 4.20 -6.20
CA SER A 273 19.35 3.29 -7.25
C SER A 273 20.03 3.51 -8.61
N GLY A 274 20.94 4.48 -8.71
CA GLY A 274 21.55 4.89 -9.97
C GLY A 274 20.68 5.81 -10.83
N LYS A 275 19.54 6.27 -10.32
CA LYS A 275 18.74 7.31 -10.96
C LYS A 275 19.62 8.55 -11.21
N ASN A 276 19.45 9.19 -12.35
CA ASN A 276 20.23 10.35 -12.78
C ASN A 276 21.74 10.08 -12.95
N HIS A 277 22.13 8.80 -13.07
CA HIS A 277 23.54 8.40 -13.27
C HIS A 277 24.50 9.04 -12.25
N ASN A 278 24.06 9.16 -10.98
CA ASN A 278 24.89 9.69 -9.94
C ASN A 278 26.12 8.78 -9.72
N SER A 279 27.29 9.22 -10.20
CA SER A 279 28.54 8.47 -10.12
C SER A 279 29.23 8.58 -8.76
N ASN A 280 28.72 9.38 -7.84
CA ASN A 280 29.32 9.59 -6.51
C ASN A 280 29.07 8.39 -5.57
N TYR A 281 28.08 7.53 -5.93
CA TYR A 281 27.73 6.36 -5.13
C TYR A 281 27.63 5.13 -6.02
N ALA A 282 27.93 3.94 -5.47
CA ALA A 282 27.62 2.70 -6.13
C ALA A 282 26.09 2.48 -6.11
N LYS A 283 25.58 1.86 -7.17
CA LYS A 283 24.16 1.49 -7.25
C LYS A 283 23.85 0.38 -6.25
N ILE A 284 22.84 0.59 -5.42
CA ILE A 284 22.19 -0.50 -4.68
C ILE A 284 21.26 -1.22 -5.66
N SER A 285 21.56 -2.48 -5.95
CA SER A 285 20.88 -3.28 -6.97
C SER A 285 19.67 -4.00 -6.42
N ASN A 286 19.70 -4.38 -5.14
CA ASN A 286 18.62 -5.12 -4.48
C ASN A 286 18.25 -4.44 -3.16
N TRP A 287 16.95 -4.44 -2.87
CA TRP A 287 16.39 -3.91 -1.63
C TRP A 287 15.59 -4.98 -0.93
N ILE A 288 15.95 -5.30 0.29
CA ILE A 288 15.21 -6.21 1.18
C ILE A 288 14.53 -5.35 2.24
N LEU A 289 13.19 -5.36 2.26
CA LEU A 289 12.40 -4.59 3.21
C LEU A 289 12.11 -5.45 4.44
N GLY A 290 12.81 -5.15 5.53
CA GLY A 290 12.78 -5.96 6.75
C GLY A 290 13.67 -7.20 6.64
N ASN A 291 13.76 -7.95 7.73
CA ASN A 291 14.44 -9.23 7.80
C ASN A 291 13.59 -10.19 8.62
N GLU A 292 13.43 -11.45 8.17
CA GLU A 292 12.64 -12.45 8.88
C GLU A 292 11.28 -11.90 9.35
N ILE A 293 10.47 -11.42 8.42
CA ILE A 293 9.24 -10.66 8.70
C ILE A 293 8.19 -11.42 9.53
N ASN A 294 8.35 -12.71 9.71
CA ASN A 294 7.56 -13.58 10.58
C ASN A 294 8.17 -13.76 11.98
N ASN A 295 9.28 -13.09 12.30
CA ASN A 295 9.99 -13.20 13.57
C ASN A 295 9.86 -11.92 14.39
N GLN A 296 9.37 -12.03 15.63
CA GLN A 296 9.12 -10.90 16.54
C GLN A 296 10.39 -10.12 16.95
N ILE A 297 11.58 -10.70 16.81
CA ILE A 297 12.85 -9.99 17.08
C ILE A 297 13.17 -9.00 15.97
N TRP A 298 12.80 -9.33 14.72
CA TRP A 298 13.12 -8.56 13.52
C TRP A 298 11.98 -7.70 13.00
N ASN A 299 10.74 -8.00 13.38
CA ASN A 299 9.55 -7.25 12.98
C ASN A 299 8.53 -7.24 14.13
N TYR A 300 8.92 -6.60 15.22
CA TYR A 300 8.07 -6.49 16.40
C TYR A 300 6.86 -5.57 16.15
N MET A 301 5.67 -6.02 16.60
CA MET A 301 4.42 -5.27 16.59
C MET A 301 3.54 -5.61 17.81
#